data_66012bf2754bb560d7c681fb1084b018
#
_entry.id   66012bf2754bb560d7c681fb1084b018
#
_cell.length_a   1.000
_cell.length_b   1.000
_cell.length_c   1.000
_cell.angle_alpha   90.00
_cell.angle_beta   90.00
_cell.angle_gamma   90.00
#
_symmetry.space_group_name_H-M   'P 1'
#
loop_
_entity.id
_entity.type
_entity.pdbx_description
1 polymer ?
#
loop_
_entity_poly.entity_id
_entity_poly.type
_entity_poly.pdbx_seq_one_letter_code
_entity_poly.pdbx_strand_id
1 'polypeptide(L)'
;MMKFKKFKTAAAAGLMAAVMCMGTVVSAAEEPTVPTAKAEIQKDFQIAEGITVPGITFTFTFAGLEADAPVISAKTVDYSNADTVTSGISSKTVAEIFSGVTFPHAGVYTYTVKETAGATSVENGTVTYDGSVYTVRVYVKNTENGGLAIDQITAAKSGAAGTEEKQDAIKFVNKFEKTTSLTVAKHTKGALADKTKAFTFKVTFTKPATYDGSTFVSGNDTYTFGQEYTFTLADGGQKVFSNLPAGTRYVVTEVGAADGYAPSVTVVENGTQTVTNKTAADADSLATAETGKTNLAGEGTNTVTFTNTYKDVPITGIIMNNLPFVILILAVAAGLVGYLVIRRKVAR
;
A
#
# COMPACT_ATOMS: atom_id res chain seq x y z
N MET A 1 -22.13 39.28 -10.08
CA MET A 1 -23.01 38.67 -9.05
C MET A 1 -22.63 37.20 -8.91
N MET A 2 -21.62 36.87 -8.07
CA MET A 2 -21.03 35.55 -7.90
C MET A 2 -21.67 34.85 -6.67
N LYS A 3 -22.28 33.70 -6.87
CA LYS A 3 -22.86 32.87 -5.79
C LYS A 3 -21.77 31.97 -5.20
N PHE A 4 -21.37 32.20 -3.96
CA PHE A 4 -20.54 31.30 -3.18
C PHE A 4 -21.35 30.12 -2.67
N LYS A 5 -20.93 28.89 -3.01
CA LYS A 5 -21.43 27.65 -2.40
C LYS A 5 -20.71 27.45 -1.05
N LYS A 6 -21.49 27.38 0.02
CA LYS A 6 -21.01 27.10 1.38
C LYS A 6 -20.71 25.60 1.54
N PHE A 7 -19.47 25.26 1.88
CA PHE A 7 -19.09 23.96 2.40
C PHE A 7 -19.57 23.85 3.85
N LYS A 8 -20.29 22.77 4.16
CA LYS A 8 -20.67 22.41 5.54
C LYS A 8 -19.55 21.54 6.12
N THR A 9 -18.75 22.11 7.00
CA THR A 9 -17.88 21.37 7.92
C THR A 9 -18.73 20.94 9.12
N ALA A 10 -18.84 19.65 9.39
CA ALA A 10 -19.42 19.14 10.60
C ALA A 10 -18.36 19.21 11.71
N ALA A 11 -18.48 20.19 12.59
CA ALA A 11 -17.71 20.26 13.82
C ALA A 11 -18.50 19.51 14.91
N ALA A 12 -17.90 18.49 15.50
CA ALA A 12 -18.40 17.87 16.71
C ALA A 12 -18.16 18.84 17.87
N ALA A 13 -19.21 19.50 18.32
CA ALA A 13 -19.17 20.38 19.47
C ALA A 13 -19.40 19.55 20.75
N GLY A 14 -18.37 19.47 21.59
CA GLY A 14 -18.51 19.03 22.97
C GLY A 14 -19.34 20.03 23.76
N LEU A 15 -20.45 19.54 24.34
CA LEU A 15 -21.35 20.34 25.14
C LEU A 15 -20.83 20.39 26.59
N MET A 16 -20.20 21.51 26.98
CA MET A 16 -20.03 21.87 28.40
C MET A 16 -21.33 22.46 28.90
N ALA A 17 -22.03 21.75 29.75
CA ALA A 17 -23.16 22.31 30.51
C ALA A 17 -22.64 22.94 31.80
N ALA A 18 -22.67 24.28 31.88
CA ALA A 18 -22.53 25.01 33.12
C ALA A 18 -23.90 24.98 33.87
N VAL A 19 -23.93 24.35 35.05
CA VAL A 19 -25.12 24.35 35.92
C VAL A 19 -25.01 25.54 36.84
N MET A 20 -25.88 26.55 36.66
CA MET A 20 -26.19 27.56 37.67
C MET A 20 -27.22 26.98 38.66
N CYS A 21 -26.86 26.97 39.95
CA CYS A 21 -27.77 26.66 41.06
C CYS A 21 -28.85 27.70 41.22
N MET A 22 -30.13 27.31 41.09
CA MET A 22 -31.24 27.85 41.88
C MET A 22 -32.10 26.71 42.36
N GLY A 23 -32.26 26.66 43.69
CA GLY A 23 -32.84 25.56 44.41
C GLY A 23 -34.31 25.26 44.06
N THR A 24 -34.66 24.02 44.15
CA THR A 24 -35.69 23.39 44.95
C THR A 24 -35.96 21.97 44.46
N VAL A 25 -36.25 21.09 45.42
CA VAL A 25 -36.75 19.70 45.29
C VAL A 25 -35.68 18.67 44.89
N VAL A 26 -35.21 17.97 45.90
CA VAL A 26 -34.41 16.75 45.80
C VAL A 26 -35.27 15.67 45.17
N SER A 27 -35.19 15.55 43.85
CA SER A 27 -35.34 14.30 43.15
C SER A 27 -33.95 13.67 43.18
N ALA A 28 -33.82 12.43 43.60
CA ALA A 28 -32.56 11.70 43.53
C ALA A 28 -32.05 11.79 42.09
N ALA A 29 -31.07 12.67 41.86
CA ALA A 29 -30.36 12.73 40.58
C ALA A 29 -29.61 11.40 40.43
N GLU A 30 -29.88 10.66 39.40
CA GLU A 30 -28.97 9.59 38.94
C GLU A 30 -27.59 10.24 38.87
N GLU A 31 -26.64 9.69 39.62
CA GLU A 31 -25.23 10.09 39.49
C GLU A 31 -24.82 9.95 38.05
N PRO A 32 -24.11 10.93 37.47
CA PRO A 32 -23.63 10.81 36.10
C PRO A 32 -22.77 9.55 36.03
N THR A 33 -23.23 8.55 35.30
CA THR A 33 -22.45 7.34 35.02
C THR A 33 -21.21 7.79 34.25
N VAL A 34 -20.08 7.94 34.96
CA VAL A 34 -18.79 8.17 34.34
C VAL A 34 -18.50 6.94 33.46
N PRO A 35 -18.26 7.09 32.16
CA PRO A 35 -17.98 5.93 31.33
C PRO A 35 -16.79 5.17 31.91
N THR A 36 -17.02 3.94 32.33
CA THR A 36 -15.98 3.04 32.78
C THR A 36 -15.11 2.78 31.58
N ALA A 37 -13.82 3.14 31.60
CA ALA A 37 -12.90 2.75 30.57
C ALA A 37 -12.97 1.23 30.49
N LYS A 38 -13.13 0.71 29.29
CA LYS A 38 -13.12 -0.74 29.09
C LYS A 38 -11.77 -1.28 29.56
N ALA A 39 -11.80 -2.31 30.39
CA ALA A 39 -10.62 -3.02 30.84
C ALA A 39 -10.03 -3.85 29.69
N GLU A 40 -9.64 -3.19 28.61
CA GLU A 40 -9.15 -3.85 27.41
C GLU A 40 -7.91 -3.14 26.83
N ILE A 41 -7.07 -3.91 26.13
CA ILE A 41 -5.98 -3.39 25.33
C ILE A 41 -6.35 -3.58 23.86
N GLN A 42 -6.39 -2.49 23.12
CA GLN A 42 -6.49 -2.52 21.66
C GLN A 42 -5.08 -2.63 21.06
N LYS A 43 -4.90 -3.58 20.18
CA LYS A 43 -3.65 -3.77 19.44
C LYS A 43 -3.91 -3.60 17.94
N ASP A 44 -3.32 -2.55 17.38
CA ASP A 44 -3.28 -2.32 15.95
C ASP A 44 -1.90 -2.71 15.41
N PHE A 45 -1.90 -3.48 14.34
CA PHE A 45 -0.70 -3.82 13.61
C PHE A 45 -0.81 -3.26 12.19
N GLN A 46 -0.06 -2.20 11.92
CA GLN A 46 -0.04 -1.52 10.62
C GLN A 46 0.79 -2.31 9.62
N ILE A 47 0.18 -2.70 8.51
CA ILE A 47 0.77 -3.52 7.46
C ILE A 47 0.30 -2.98 6.12
N ALA A 48 1.23 -2.68 5.20
CA ALA A 48 0.87 -2.18 3.88
C ALA A 48 0.13 -3.24 3.06
N GLU A 49 -0.66 -2.79 2.12
CA GLU A 49 -1.33 -3.67 1.15
C GLU A 49 -0.31 -4.50 0.37
N GLY A 50 -0.63 -5.77 0.12
CA GLY A 50 0.26 -6.69 -0.59
C GLY A 50 1.36 -7.30 0.28
N ILE A 51 1.29 -7.13 1.61
CA ILE A 51 2.14 -7.81 2.59
C ILE A 51 1.28 -8.76 3.42
N THR A 52 1.76 -9.98 3.59
CA THR A 52 1.14 -10.99 4.46
C THR A 52 1.41 -10.66 5.93
N VAL A 53 0.43 -10.82 6.79
CA VAL A 53 0.61 -10.65 8.24
C VAL A 53 1.61 -11.70 8.75
N PRO A 54 2.72 -11.29 9.40
CA PRO A 54 3.70 -12.25 9.89
C PRO A 54 3.22 -12.96 11.15
N GLY A 55 3.76 -14.15 11.41
CA GLY A 55 3.58 -14.86 12.68
C GLY A 55 4.35 -14.15 13.80
N ILE A 56 3.64 -13.45 14.70
CA ILE A 56 4.25 -12.67 15.78
C ILE A 56 3.34 -12.57 17.00
N THR A 57 3.94 -12.62 18.18
CA THR A 57 3.26 -12.41 19.47
C THR A 57 3.69 -11.07 20.07
N PHE A 58 2.72 -10.24 20.44
CA PHE A 58 2.95 -9.02 21.21
C PHE A 58 2.58 -9.25 22.66
N THR A 59 3.43 -8.78 23.58
CA THR A 59 3.29 -9.00 25.03
C THR A 59 3.13 -7.68 25.76
N PHE A 60 2.13 -7.58 26.62
CA PHE A 60 1.85 -6.42 27.46
C PHE A 60 2.13 -6.77 28.91
N THR A 61 2.87 -5.91 29.60
CA THR A 61 3.26 -6.09 31.01
C THR A 61 2.64 -5.00 31.88
N PHE A 62 2.34 -5.38 33.13
CA PHE A 62 1.71 -4.56 34.14
C PHE A 62 2.63 -4.47 35.36
N ALA A 63 2.90 -3.26 35.80
CA ALA A 63 3.65 -3.04 37.04
C ALA A 63 2.78 -2.21 38.00
N GLY A 64 2.39 -2.79 39.13
CA GLY A 64 1.71 -2.08 40.20
C GLY A 64 2.63 -1.07 40.88
N LEU A 65 2.11 0.08 41.23
CA LEU A 65 2.84 1.14 41.92
C LEU A 65 2.70 1.09 43.43
N GLU A 66 1.56 0.61 43.91
CA GLU A 66 1.31 0.37 45.34
C GLU A 66 1.93 -0.97 45.76
N ALA A 67 2.46 -1.04 46.97
CA ALA A 67 3.17 -2.22 47.49
C ALA A 67 2.26 -3.47 47.63
N ASP A 68 0.99 -3.27 47.79
CA ASP A 68 -0.05 -4.29 47.91
C ASP A 68 -0.91 -4.46 46.65
N ALA A 69 -0.53 -3.77 45.58
CA ALA A 69 -1.20 -3.94 44.24
C ALA A 69 -1.10 -5.38 43.79
N PRO A 70 -2.22 -6.04 43.46
CA PRO A 70 -2.19 -7.39 42.93
C PRO A 70 -1.31 -7.51 41.66
N VAL A 71 -0.58 -8.61 41.56
CA VAL A 71 0.21 -8.89 40.35
C VAL A 71 -0.72 -9.26 39.19
N ILE A 72 -0.61 -8.52 38.11
CA ILE A 72 -1.32 -8.83 36.86
C ILE A 72 -0.36 -9.61 35.96
N SER A 73 -0.79 -10.81 35.55
CA SER A 73 -0.01 -11.60 34.57
C SER A 73 0.05 -10.87 33.22
N ALA A 74 1.18 -10.99 32.56
CA ALA A 74 1.34 -10.48 31.21
C ALA A 74 0.23 -10.99 30.27
N LYS A 75 -0.22 -10.14 29.38
CA LYS A 75 -1.20 -10.49 28.35
C LYS A 75 -0.52 -10.53 26.98
N THR A 76 -1.01 -11.39 26.12
CA THR A 76 -0.44 -11.56 24.77
C THR A 76 -1.50 -11.42 23.68
N VAL A 77 -1.05 -11.01 22.51
CA VAL A 77 -1.83 -11.01 21.26
C VAL A 77 -0.97 -11.65 20.18
N ASP A 78 -1.51 -12.71 19.56
CA ASP A 78 -0.86 -13.44 18.48
C ASP A 78 -1.41 -12.98 17.13
N TYR A 79 -0.51 -12.72 16.17
CA TYR A 79 -0.84 -12.48 14.77
C TYR A 79 -0.29 -13.60 13.91
N SER A 80 -0.94 -13.84 12.78
CA SER A 80 -0.57 -14.87 11.81
C SER A 80 -1.03 -14.51 10.40
N ASN A 81 -0.62 -15.28 9.41
CA ASN A 81 -1.04 -15.12 8.03
C ASN A 81 -2.55 -15.36 7.77
N ALA A 82 -3.28 -15.85 8.76
CA ALA A 82 -4.73 -15.97 8.70
C ALA A 82 -5.47 -14.68 9.07
N ASP A 83 -4.75 -13.69 9.64
CA ASP A 83 -5.33 -12.42 10.03
C ASP A 83 -5.54 -11.51 8.81
N THR A 84 -6.65 -10.77 8.83
CA THR A 84 -7.00 -9.85 7.76
C THR A 84 -6.47 -8.45 8.03
N VAL A 85 -6.05 -7.78 6.97
CA VAL A 85 -5.67 -6.36 6.98
C VAL A 85 -6.78 -5.56 6.31
N THR A 86 -7.33 -4.58 7.02
CA THR A 86 -8.35 -3.67 6.48
C THR A 86 -7.80 -2.25 6.53
N SER A 87 -7.75 -1.58 5.39
CA SER A 87 -7.20 -0.21 5.28
C SER A 87 -5.80 -0.06 5.89
N GLY A 88 -4.94 -1.08 5.71
CA GLY A 88 -3.57 -1.06 6.21
C GLY A 88 -3.41 -1.40 7.69
N ILE A 89 -4.43 -1.92 8.35
CA ILE A 89 -4.40 -2.25 9.78
C ILE A 89 -5.02 -3.62 10.01
N SER A 90 -4.37 -4.45 10.84
CA SER A 90 -4.95 -5.64 11.47
C SER A 90 -5.12 -5.35 12.95
N SER A 91 -6.36 -5.35 13.45
CA SER A 91 -6.69 -4.97 14.84
C SER A 91 -7.12 -6.17 15.66
N LYS A 92 -6.62 -6.26 16.90
CA LYS A 92 -7.04 -7.25 17.89
C LYS A 92 -7.24 -6.59 19.25
N THR A 93 -8.01 -7.24 20.13
CA THR A 93 -8.31 -6.74 21.46
C THR A 93 -8.03 -7.82 22.50
N VAL A 94 -7.32 -7.46 23.57
CA VAL A 94 -7.27 -8.24 24.81
C VAL A 94 -8.33 -7.70 25.73
N ALA A 95 -9.43 -8.42 25.88
CA ALA A 95 -10.52 -8.03 26.76
C ALA A 95 -10.25 -8.41 28.22
N GLU A 96 -10.94 -7.74 29.15
CA GLU A 96 -11.03 -8.11 30.57
C GLU A 96 -9.66 -8.33 31.25
N ILE A 97 -8.73 -7.39 31.05
CA ILE A 97 -7.35 -7.49 31.57
C ILE A 97 -7.27 -7.68 33.10
N PHE A 98 -8.28 -7.26 33.86
CA PHE A 98 -8.39 -7.42 35.32
C PHE A 98 -9.32 -8.57 35.75
N SER A 99 -9.79 -9.41 34.82
CA SER A 99 -10.62 -10.58 35.18
C SER A 99 -9.84 -11.55 36.05
N GLY A 100 -10.49 -12.00 37.14
CA GLY A 100 -9.90 -12.93 38.11
C GLY A 100 -8.88 -12.29 39.07
N VAL A 101 -8.66 -10.99 39.00
CA VAL A 101 -7.79 -10.28 39.96
C VAL A 101 -8.54 -10.05 41.28
N THR A 102 -7.94 -10.49 42.39
CA THR A 102 -8.46 -10.24 43.74
C THR A 102 -7.72 -9.07 44.38
N PHE A 103 -8.45 -7.99 44.65
CA PHE A 103 -7.89 -6.83 45.33
C PHE A 103 -7.97 -7.02 46.85
N PRO A 104 -6.96 -6.58 47.63
CA PRO A 104 -6.94 -6.82 49.12
C PRO A 104 -7.93 -5.95 49.88
N HIS A 105 -8.23 -4.74 49.39
CA HIS A 105 -9.18 -3.81 50.02
C HIS A 105 -9.75 -2.81 49.01
N ALA A 106 -10.73 -2.04 49.39
CA ALA A 106 -11.22 -0.91 48.62
C ALA A 106 -10.16 0.20 48.57
N GLY A 107 -9.97 0.80 47.38
CA GLY A 107 -8.95 1.80 47.15
C GLY A 107 -8.70 2.05 45.69
N VAL A 108 -7.62 2.75 45.39
CA VAL A 108 -7.15 2.98 44.02
C VAL A 108 -5.82 2.24 43.80
N TYR A 109 -5.79 1.38 42.81
CA TYR A 109 -4.61 0.64 42.44
C TYR A 109 -4.12 1.16 41.09
N THR A 110 -2.85 1.59 41.04
CA THR A 110 -2.26 2.20 39.89
C THR A 110 -1.28 1.22 39.22
N TYR A 111 -1.40 1.03 37.92
CA TYR A 111 -0.52 0.18 37.13
C TYR A 111 0.11 0.96 35.99
N THR A 112 1.39 0.72 35.76
CA THR A 112 2.04 1.06 34.53
C THR A 112 1.86 -0.07 33.53
N VAL A 113 1.31 0.23 32.36
CA VAL A 113 1.08 -0.74 31.27
C VAL A 113 1.96 -0.36 30.08
N LYS A 114 2.73 -1.31 29.58
CA LYS A 114 3.61 -1.12 28.42
C LYS A 114 3.67 -2.39 27.59
N GLU A 115 3.95 -2.22 26.30
CA GLU A 115 4.35 -3.33 25.42
C GLU A 115 5.83 -3.68 25.64
N THR A 116 6.15 -4.96 25.66
CA THR A 116 7.54 -5.43 25.69
C THR A 116 8.00 -5.64 24.25
N ALA A 117 9.05 -4.90 23.84
CA ALA A 117 9.63 -5.06 22.52
C ALA A 117 10.25 -6.47 22.38
N GLY A 118 9.90 -7.14 21.29
CA GLY A 118 10.43 -8.43 20.88
C GLY A 118 11.46 -8.30 19.77
N ALA A 119 11.54 -9.30 18.89
CA ALA A 119 12.42 -9.28 17.73
C ALA A 119 11.97 -8.20 16.73
N THR A 120 12.89 -7.34 16.31
CA THR A 120 12.63 -6.31 15.32
C THR A 120 12.69 -6.83 13.89
N SER A 121 13.32 -7.99 13.65
CA SER A 121 13.39 -8.66 12.34
C SER A 121 12.53 -9.91 12.39
N VAL A 122 11.49 -9.96 11.56
CA VAL A 122 10.51 -11.07 11.48
C VAL A 122 10.22 -11.34 10.00
N GLU A 123 10.35 -12.59 9.55
CA GLU A 123 9.99 -13.03 8.19
C GLU A 123 10.51 -12.11 7.06
N ASN A 124 11.78 -11.69 7.15
CA ASN A 124 12.45 -10.75 6.23
C ASN A 124 11.83 -9.34 6.20
N GLY A 125 11.09 -8.97 7.22
CA GLY A 125 10.57 -7.62 7.45
C GLY A 125 11.06 -7.03 8.75
N THR A 126 10.71 -5.78 8.99
CA THR A 126 11.07 -5.02 10.19
C THR A 126 9.83 -4.65 10.97
N VAL A 127 9.82 -4.95 12.27
CA VAL A 127 8.76 -4.54 13.20
C VAL A 127 9.24 -3.32 13.99
N THR A 128 8.44 -2.27 13.96
CA THR A 128 8.60 -1.11 14.84
C THR A 128 7.57 -1.21 15.96
N TYR A 129 8.05 -1.27 17.20
CA TYR A 129 7.20 -1.41 18.39
C TYR A 129 6.73 -0.06 18.90
N ASP A 130 5.51 -0.04 19.44
CA ASP A 130 4.96 1.13 20.14
C ASP A 130 5.60 1.27 21.53
N GLY A 131 6.35 2.34 21.71
CA GLY A 131 6.99 2.68 22.98
C GLY A 131 6.08 3.37 24.00
N SER A 132 4.77 3.43 23.76
CA SER A 132 3.82 4.08 24.67
C SER A 132 3.77 3.41 26.03
N VAL A 133 3.63 4.24 27.06
CA VAL A 133 3.43 3.81 28.45
C VAL A 133 2.12 4.39 28.92
N TYR A 134 1.29 3.56 29.52
CA TYR A 134 0.00 3.97 30.07
C TYR A 134 0.00 3.84 31.59
N THR A 135 -0.57 4.83 32.27
CA THR A 135 -0.93 4.76 33.69
C THR A 135 -2.40 4.37 33.75
N VAL A 136 -2.68 3.22 34.35
CA VAL A 136 -4.04 2.69 34.51
C VAL A 136 -4.40 2.70 35.98
N ARG A 137 -5.50 3.36 36.35
CA ARG A 137 -6.00 3.41 37.73
C ARG A 137 -7.29 2.60 37.82
N VAL A 138 -7.30 1.63 38.72
CA VAL A 138 -8.41 0.75 39.01
C VAL A 138 -9.00 1.18 40.34
N TYR A 139 -10.21 1.65 40.33
CA TYR A 139 -10.97 2.07 41.52
C TYR A 139 -11.77 0.88 42.02
N VAL A 140 -11.49 0.44 43.26
CA VAL A 140 -12.15 -0.70 43.88
C VAL A 140 -12.98 -0.19 45.04
N LYS A 141 -14.25 -0.60 45.15
CA LYS A 141 -15.17 -0.26 46.21
C LYS A 141 -15.67 -1.48 46.96
N ASN A 142 -16.13 -1.25 48.20
CA ASN A 142 -16.92 -2.24 48.96
C ASN A 142 -18.31 -2.39 48.31
N THR A 143 -18.77 -3.63 48.20
CA THR A 143 -20.15 -3.93 47.80
C THR A 143 -21.04 -4.01 49.04
N GLU A 144 -22.35 -3.86 48.86
CA GLU A 144 -23.34 -3.96 49.96
C GLU A 144 -23.27 -5.30 50.71
N ASN A 145 -22.81 -6.37 50.08
CA ASN A 145 -22.65 -7.68 50.66
C ASN A 145 -21.26 -7.94 51.30
N GLY A 146 -20.47 -6.90 51.52
CA GLY A 146 -19.15 -6.99 52.15
C GLY A 146 -18.04 -7.51 51.24
N GLY A 147 -18.30 -7.68 49.95
CA GLY A 147 -17.30 -8.01 48.94
C GLY A 147 -16.61 -6.77 48.34
N LEU A 148 -15.74 -6.99 47.36
CA LEU A 148 -15.07 -5.95 46.59
C LEU A 148 -15.46 -6.02 45.11
N ALA A 149 -15.60 -4.86 44.47
CA ALA A 149 -15.85 -4.77 43.04
C ALA A 149 -15.06 -3.62 42.43
N ILE A 150 -14.66 -3.77 41.16
CA ILE A 150 -14.11 -2.67 40.38
C ILE A 150 -15.28 -1.71 40.06
N ASP A 151 -15.14 -0.47 40.49
CA ASP A 151 -16.10 0.60 40.27
C ASP A 151 -15.81 1.33 38.96
N GLN A 152 -14.55 1.68 38.76
CA GLN A 152 -14.10 2.44 37.58
C GLN A 152 -12.67 2.05 37.22
N ILE A 153 -12.36 2.15 35.92
CA ILE A 153 -10.99 2.08 35.39
C ILE A 153 -10.74 3.34 34.56
N THR A 154 -9.60 3.98 34.76
CA THR A 154 -9.16 5.10 33.94
C THR A 154 -7.79 4.79 33.37
N ALA A 155 -7.53 5.26 32.15
CA ALA A 155 -6.26 5.15 31.49
C ALA A 155 -5.75 6.53 31.07
N ALA A 156 -4.46 6.75 31.23
CA ALA A 156 -3.79 7.92 30.73
C ALA A 156 -2.49 7.51 30.03
N LYS A 157 -2.23 8.08 28.89
CA LYS A 157 -0.95 7.89 28.17
C LYS A 157 0.08 8.85 28.72
N SER A 158 1.28 8.35 29.04
CA SER A 158 2.40 9.20 29.45
C SER A 158 2.87 10.05 28.28
N GLY A 159 2.78 11.36 28.43
CA GLY A 159 3.24 12.34 27.47
C GLY A 159 4.67 12.81 27.74
N ALA A 160 5.16 13.73 26.89
CA ALA A 160 6.44 14.40 27.10
C ALA A 160 6.41 15.19 28.43
N ALA A 161 7.57 15.27 29.10
CA ALA A 161 7.74 16.00 30.38
C ALA A 161 6.87 15.53 31.54
N GLY A 162 6.41 14.26 31.54
CA GLY A 162 5.64 13.69 32.66
C GLY A 162 4.16 14.11 32.67
N THR A 163 3.65 14.68 31.58
CA THR A 163 2.21 14.92 31.43
C THR A 163 1.45 13.63 31.21
N GLU A 164 0.21 13.54 31.70
CA GLU A 164 -0.67 12.43 31.45
C GLU A 164 -1.83 12.91 30.56
N GLU A 165 -2.05 12.25 29.43
CA GLU A 165 -3.21 12.48 28.58
C GLU A 165 -4.25 11.39 28.83
N LYS A 166 -5.44 11.78 29.32
CA LYS A 166 -6.55 10.85 29.52
C LYS A 166 -6.90 10.17 28.19
N GLN A 167 -7.08 8.85 28.25
CA GLN A 167 -7.42 8.02 27.12
C GLN A 167 -8.71 7.23 27.42
N ASP A 168 -9.54 7.03 26.39
CA ASP A 168 -10.74 6.20 26.50
C ASP A 168 -10.41 4.69 26.35
N ALA A 169 -9.22 4.37 25.83
CA ALA A 169 -8.73 3.00 25.68
C ALA A 169 -7.21 2.95 25.78
N ILE A 170 -6.66 1.80 26.20
CA ILE A 170 -5.24 1.48 26.12
C ILE A 170 -4.97 0.96 24.70
N LYS A 171 -4.24 1.72 23.88
CA LYS A 171 -4.03 1.38 22.47
C LYS A 171 -2.57 1.37 22.09
N PHE A 172 -2.08 0.25 21.58
CA PHE A 172 -0.74 0.11 21.05
C PHE A 172 -0.78 -0.08 19.53
N VAL A 173 0.11 0.63 18.82
CA VAL A 173 0.18 0.61 17.36
C VAL A 173 1.59 0.22 16.93
N ASN A 174 1.78 -1.00 16.44
CA ASN A 174 3.04 -1.44 15.84
C ASN A 174 2.97 -1.36 14.32
N LYS A 175 4.14 -1.31 13.69
CA LYS A 175 4.26 -1.26 12.25
C LYS A 175 5.11 -2.42 11.75
N PHE A 176 4.73 -2.99 10.60
CA PHE A 176 5.52 -3.99 9.89
C PHE A 176 5.81 -3.51 8.48
N GLU A 177 7.08 -3.51 8.13
CA GLU A 177 7.57 -3.08 6.82
C GLU A 177 8.41 -4.17 6.17
N LYS A 178 8.23 -4.37 4.88
CA LYS A 178 9.09 -5.19 4.02
C LYS A 178 9.58 -4.36 2.84
N THR A 179 10.65 -4.82 2.22
CA THR A 179 11.10 -4.32 0.92
C THR A 179 10.85 -5.36 -0.17
N THR A 180 10.66 -4.88 -1.39
CA THR A 180 10.46 -5.68 -2.60
C THR A 180 11.26 -5.11 -3.76
N SER A 181 11.04 -5.64 -4.95
CA SER A 181 11.58 -5.07 -6.18
C SER A 181 10.50 -4.99 -7.25
N LEU A 182 10.64 -4.02 -8.16
CA LEU A 182 9.90 -3.92 -9.40
C LEU A 182 10.87 -4.05 -10.56
N THR A 183 10.61 -4.99 -11.48
CA THR A 183 11.38 -5.15 -12.71
C THR A 183 10.55 -4.66 -13.90
N VAL A 184 11.10 -3.70 -14.66
CA VAL A 184 10.54 -3.26 -15.94
C VAL A 184 11.39 -3.83 -17.04
N ALA A 185 10.80 -4.65 -17.93
CA ALA A 185 11.47 -5.32 -19.04
C ALA A 185 10.94 -4.82 -20.39
N LYS A 186 11.81 -4.82 -21.40
CA LYS A 186 11.47 -4.46 -22.78
C LYS A 186 11.76 -5.59 -23.75
N HIS A 187 10.77 -5.89 -24.59
CA HIS A 187 10.91 -6.78 -25.74
C HIS A 187 10.47 -6.11 -27.04
N THR A 188 11.16 -6.42 -28.13
CA THR A 188 10.82 -5.96 -29.47
C THR A 188 10.66 -7.19 -30.37
N LYS A 189 9.51 -7.31 -31.07
CA LYS A 189 9.15 -8.43 -31.94
C LYS A 189 8.98 -7.98 -33.38
N GLY A 190 9.12 -8.90 -34.33
CA GLY A 190 9.01 -8.69 -35.79
C GLY A 190 10.34 -8.97 -36.50
N ALA A 191 10.24 -9.47 -37.71
CA ALA A 191 11.42 -9.84 -38.50
C ALA A 191 12.27 -8.61 -38.91
N LEU A 192 11.62 -7.46 -39.11
CA LEU A 192 12.26 -6.20 -39.51
C LEU A 192 12.37 -5.22 -38.33
N ALA A 193 12.09 -5.65 -37.11
CA ALA A 193 12.17 -4.81 -35.92
C ALA A 193 13.63 -4.42 -35.60
N ASP A 194 13.86 -3.14 -35.34
CA ASP A 194 15.15 -2.66 -34.85
C ASP A 194 15.31 -3.02 -33.37
N LYS A 195 16.18 -4.02 -33.12
CA LYS A 195 16.49 -4.50 -31.76
C LYS A 195 17.38 -3.56 -30.97
N THR A 196 18.03 -2.60 -31.65
CA THR A 196 18.89 -1.61 -30.99
C THR A 196 18.16 -0.33 -30.63
N LYS A 197 16.93 -0.13 -31.12
CA LYS A 197 16.12 1.04 -30.81
C LYS A 197 15.86 1.12 -29.30
N ALA A 198 16.26 2.23 -28.71
CA ALA A 198 15.94 2.56 -27.32
C ALA A 198 14.55 3.17 -27.24
N PHE A 199 13.74 2.64 -26.33
CA PHE A 199 12.40 3.17 -26.01
C PHE A 199 12.47 3.92 -24.68
N THR A 200 11.73 5.02 -24.59
CA THR A 200 11.70 5.88 -23.40
C THR A 200 10.56 5.48 -22.48
N PHE A 201 10.88 5.34 -21.19
CA PHE A 201 9.94 5.01 -20.14
C PHE A 201 9.90 6.11 -19.08
N LYS A 202 8.74 6.34 -18.51
CA LYS A 202 8.52 7.17 -17.34
C LYS A 202 7.94 6.33 -16.23
N VAL A 203 8.37 6.56 -14.99
CA VAL A 203 7.85 5.88 -13.82
C VAL A 203 7.58 6.87 -12.71
N THR A 204 6.46 6.71 -12.01
CA THR A 204 6.11 7.45 -10.79
C THR A 204 5.77 6.44 -9.70
N PHE A 205 6.28 6.68 -8.49
CA PHE A 205 6.02 5.87 -7.30
C PHE A 205 5.22 6.66 -6.27
N THR A 206 4.21 6.03 -5.68
CA THR A 206 3.45 6.57 -4.55
C THR A 206 3.72 5.70 -3.34
N LYS A 207 4.14 6.30 -2.22
CA LYS A 207 4.52 5.57 -1.02
C LYS A 207 3.35 4.85 -0.36
N PRO A 208 3.57 3.71 0.32
CA PRO A 208 2.58 3.11 1.20
C PRO A 208 2.24 4.06 2.37
N ALA A 209 1.00 4.03 2.86
CA ALA A 209 0.60 4.83 4.02
C ALA A 209 1.38 4.46 5.29
N THR A 210 1.86 3.22 5.39
CA THR A 210 2.65 2.71 6.52
C THR A 210 4.13 3.11 6.46
N TYR A 211 4.62 3.65 5.35
CA TYR A 211 6.02 4.03 5.19
C TYR A 211 6.24 5.51 5.52
N ASP A 212 7.12 5.80 6.48
CA ASP A 212 7.38 7.18 6.94
C ASP A 212 8.37 7.93 6.05
N GLY A 213 9.24 7.22 5.32
CA GLY A 213 10.23 7.81 4.44
C GLY A 213 9.60 8.56 3.26
N SER A 214 10.32 9.53 2.71
CA SER A 214 9.97 10.25 1.47
C SER A 214 10.68 9.70 0.24
N THR A 215 11.69 8.84 0.43
CA THR A 215 12.56 8.31 -0.63
C THR A 215 12.83 6.82 -0.40
N PHE A 216 13.29 6.13 -1.45
CA PHE A 216 13.94 4.82 -1.37
C PHE A 216 15.20 4.80 -2.24
N VAL A 217 16.13 3.88 -1.95
CA VAL A 217 17.38 3.74 -2.69
C VAL A 217 17.39 2.43 -3.48
N SER A 218 17.65 2.51 -4.78
CA SER A 218 17.81 1.35 -5.65
C SER A 218 19.13 1.41 -6.38
N GLY A 219 20.02 0.47 -6.09
CA GLY A 219 21.40 0.56 -6.54
C GLY A 219 22.10 1.81 -5.99
N ASN A 220 22.58 2.67 -6.89
CA ASN A 220 23.23 3.96 -6.53
C ASN A 220 22.25 5.17 -6.62
N ASP A 221 21.01 4.94 -7.04
CA ASP A 221 20.04 6.00 -7.30
C ASP A 221 19.09 6.16 -6.11
N THR A 222 18.74 7.40 -5.80
CA THR A 222 17.69 7.75 -4.83
C THR A 222 16.45 8.20 -5.56
N TYR A 223 15.31 7.62 -5.20
CA TYR A 223 14.00 7.90 -5.80
C TYR A 223 13.09 8.55 -4.76
N THR A 224 12.54 9.71 -5.09
CA THR A 224 11.58 10.44 -4.26
C THR A 224 10.16 10.07 -4.68
N PHE A 225 9.32 9.71 -3.72
CA PHE A 225 7.92 9.42 -4.01
C PHE A 225 7.18 10.64 -4.56
N GLY A 226 6.30 10.42 -5.54
CA GLY A 226 5.56 11.47 -6.25
C GLY A 226 6.33 12.15 -7.37
N GLN A 227 7.63 11.88 -7.54
CA GLN A 227 8.42 12.39 -8.67
C GLN A 227 8.38 11.44 -9.86
N GLU A 228 8.40 11.99 -11.08
CA GLU A 228 8.53 11.23 -12.32
C GLU A 228 10.00 11.03 -12.67
N TYR A 229 10.38 9.79 -12.99
CA TYR A 229 11.72 9.42 -13.43
C TYR A 229 11.68 8.85 -14.84
N THR A 230 12.67 9.22 -15.66
CA THR A 230 12.78 8.77 -17.04
C THR A 230 13.99 7.85 -17.22
N PHE A 231 13.83 6.78 -17.98
CA PHE A 231 14.91 5.85 -18.38
C PHE A 231 14.64 5.27 -19.77
N THR A 232 15.62 4.61 -20.35
CA THR A 232 15.50 3.99 -21.68
C THR A 232 15.86 2.52 -21.63
N LEU A 233 15.17 1.70 -22.41
CA LEU A 233 15.47 0.27 -22.61
C LEU A 233 15.39 -0.08 -24.10
N ALA A 234 16.35 -0.89 -24.57
CA ALA A 234 16.28 -1.58 -25.86
C ALA A 234 15.75 -3.02 -25.67
N ASP A 235 15.64 -3.78 -26.76
CA ASP A 235 15.23 -5.20 -26.71
C ASP A 235 16.07 -6.02 -25.73
N GLY A 236 15.43 -6.80 -24.87
CA GLY A 236 16.07 -7.59 -23.82
C GLY A 236 16.54 -6.78 -22.60
N GLY A 237 16.45 -5.45 -22.65
CA GLY A 237 16.84 -4.57 -21.54
C GLY A 237 15.87 -4.64 -20.37
N GLN A 238 16.40 -4.40 -19.15
CA GLN A 238 15.64 -4.36 -17.92
C GLN A 238 16.10 -3.21 -17.01
N LYS A 239 15.17 -2.58 -16.29
CA LYS A 239 15.43 -1.69 -15.15
C LYS A 239 14.82 -2.31 -13.92
N VAL A 240 15.64 -2.54 -12.89
CA VAL A 240 15.20 -3.07 -11.61
C VAL A 240 15.21 -1.94 -10.59
N PHE A 241 14.09 -1.76 -9.90
CA PHE A 241 13.94 -0.90 -8.74
C PHE A 241 13.94 -1.79 -7.49
N SER A 242 15.11 -1.93 -6.84
CA SER A 242 15.30 -2.74 -5.63
C SER A 242 15.03 -1.92 -4.37
N ASN A 243 14.90 -2.60 -3.22
CA ASN A 243 14.64 -2.00 -1.91
C ASN A 243 13.41 -1.07 -1.90
N LEU A 244 12.47 -1.32 -2.80
CA LEU A 244 11.21 -0.60 -2.86
C LEU A 244 10.37 -1.01 -1.63
N PRO A 245 9.83 -0.08 -0.82
CA PRO A 245 8.91 -0.45 0.25
C PRO A 245 7.73 -1.24 -0.31
N ALA A 246 7.49 -2.45 0.18
CA ALA A 246 6.35 -3.24 -0.25
C ALA A 246 5.03 -2.52 0.07
N GLY A 247 4.07 -2.62 -0.82
CA GLY A 247 2.86 -1.79 -0.79
C GLY A 247 2.97 -0.48 -1.57
N THR A 248 4.14 -0.18 -2.17
CA THR A 248 4.30 0.97 -3.06
C THR A 248 3.37 0.84 -4.27
N ARG A 249 2.69 1.93 -4.60
CA ARG A 249 1.91 2.06 -5.82
C ARG A 249 2.77 2.68 -6.91
N TYR A 250 2.60 2.24 -8.16
CA TYR A 250 3.38 2.75 -9.29
C TYR A 250 2.58 2.84 -10.58
N VAL A 251 3.07 3.66 -11.50
CA VAL A 251 2.66 3.66 -12.91
C VAL A 251 3.93 3.73 -13.75
N VAL A 252 4.05 2.85 -14.75
CA VAL A 252 5.08 2.92 -15.76
C VAL A 252 4.44 3.21 -17.11
N THR A 253 5.00 4.17 -17.85
CA THR A 253 4.51 4.58 -19.17
C THR A 253 5.63 4.47 -20.19
N GLU A 254 5.41 3.74 -21.27
CA GLU A 254 6.24 3.81 -22.46
C GLU A 254 5.80 4.98 -23.33
N VAL A 255 6.72 5.86 -23.68
CA VAL A 255 6.45 7.09 -24.47
C VAL A 255 6.93 6.88 -25.90
N GLY A 256 6.15 7.29 -26.90
CA GLY A 256 6.51 7.16 -28.30
C GLY A 256 6.53 5.72 -28.80
N ALA A 257 5.75 4.84 -28.18
CA ALA A 257 5.77 3.40 -28.46
C ALA A 257 5.21 3.03 -29.83
N ALA A 258 4.33 3.85 -30.42
CA ALA A 258 3.58 3.53 -31.64
C ALA A 258 4.33 3.80 -32.94
N ASP A 259 5.53 4.35 -32.93
CA ASP A 259 6.32 4.68 -34.14
C ASP A 259 6.75 3.41 -34.91
N GLY A 260 5.88 2.96 -35.80
CA GLY A 260 6.06 1.72 -36.60
C GLY A 260 5.79 0.42 -35.80
N TYR A 261 5.40 0.49 -34.55
CA TYR A 261 5.16 -0.65 -33.67
C TYR A 261 3.71 -0.71 -33.16
N ALA A 262 3.29 -1.90 -32.77
CA ALA A 262 2.09 -2.16 -31.97
C ALA A 262 2.53 -2.48 -30.53
N PRO A 263 2.47 -1.52 -29.59
CA PRO A 263 2.91 -1.73 -28.23
C PRO A 263 1.88 -2.52 -27.41
N SER A 264 2.39 -3.35 -26.50
CA SER A 264 1.58 -4.05 -25.50
C SER A 264 2.33 -4.10 -24.17
N VAL A 265 1.60 -4.20 -23.05
CA VAL A 265 2.16 -4.34 -21.72
C VAL A 265 1.46 -5.47 -20.95
N THR A 266 2.26 -6.24 -20.22
CA THR A 266 1.81 -7.24 -19.25
C THR A 266 2.33 -6.83 -17.87
N VAL A 267 1.48 -6.89 -16.86
CA VAL A 267 1.81 -6.53 -15.47
C VAL A 267 1.55 -7.71 -14.55
N VAL A 268 2.52 -8.03 -13.71
CA VAL A 268 2.41 -8.96 -12.59
C VAL A 268 2.57 -8.18 -11.31
N GLU A 269 1.58 -8.22 -10.46
CA GLU A 269 1.52 -7.55 -9.14
C GLU A 269 1.49 -8.60 -8.05
N ASN A 270 2.44 -8.56 -7.14
CA ASN A 270 2.48 -9.47 -5.99
C ASN A 270 2.34 -10.96 -6.38
N GLY A 271 3.03 -11.37 -7.47
CA GLY A 271 2.97 -12.74 -7.99
C GLY A 271 1.76 -13.08 -8.85
N THR A 272 0.79 -12.17 -9.00
CA THR A 272 -0.42 -12.38 -9.80
C THR A 272 -0.42 -11.49 -11.03
N GLN A 273 -0.68 -12.07 -12.21
CA GLN A 273 -0.82 -11.28 -13.43
C GLN A 273 -2.17 -10.53 -13.42
N THR A 274 -2.11 -9.20 -13.33
CA THR A 274 -3.28 -8.32 -13.23
C THR A 274 -3.66 -7.67 -14.56
N VAL A 275 -2.65 -7.43 -15.43
CA VAL A 275 -2.87 -6.90 -16.78
C VAL A 275 -2.32 -7.88 -17.81
N THR A 276 -3.20 -8.37 -18.68
CA THR A 276 -2.86 -9.27 -19.77
C THR A 276 -2.96 -8.51 -21.08
N ASN A 277 -1.81 -8.30 -21.76
CA ASN A 277 -1.74 -7.74 -23.11
C ASN A 277 -2.59 -6.48 -23.31
N LYS A 278 -2.53 -5.52 -22.37
CA LYS A 278 -3.07 -4.19 -22.67
C LYS A 278 -2.35 -3.64 -23.88
N THR A 279 -3.08 -3.30 -24.93
CA THR A 279 -2.54 -2.76 -26.17
C THR A 279 -2.98 -1.33 -26.39
N ALA A 280 -2.12 -0.54 -27.04
CA ALA A 280 -2.48 0.79 -27.54
C ALA A 280 -2.28 0.79 -29.05
N ALA A 281 -3.36 0.68 -29.82
CA ALA A 281 -3.29 0.49 -31.27
C ALA A 281 -2.63 1.66 -31.99
N ASP A 282 -2.86 2.90 -31.55
CA ASP A 282 -2.37 4.13 -32.19
C ASP A 282 -1.97 5.24 -31.17
N ALA A 283 -1.79 4.90 -29.91
CA ALA A 283 -1.43 5.88 -28.88
C ALA A 283 0.10 6.10 -28.85
N ASP A 284 0.54 7.35 -28.77
CA ASP A 284 1.95 7.70 -28.61
C ASP A 284 2.56 7.21 -27.30
N SER A 285 1.73 6.79 -26.35
CA SER A 285 2.18 6.25 -25.05
C SER A 285 1.28 5.13 -24.57
N LEU A 286 1.87 4.17 -23.85
CA LEU A 286 1.19 3.04 -23.23
C LEU A 286 1.53 2.99 -21.74
N ALA A 287 0.55 3.24 -20.86
CA ALA A 287 0.71 3.15 -19.42
C ALA A 287 0.28 1.77 -18.87
N THR A 288 0.91 1.32 -17.78
CA THR A 288 0.56 0.08 -17.06
C THR A 288 -0.82 0.13 -16.42
N ALA A 289 -1.29 1.32 -16.05
CA ALA A 289 -2.58 1.53 -15.44
C ALA A 289 -3.39 2.59 -16.21
N GLU A 290 -4.70 2.61 -16.03
CA GLU A 290 -5.57 3.66 -16.54
C GLU A 290 -5.38 4.96 -15.75
N THR A 291 -5.83 6.07 -16.32
CA THR A 291 -5.80 7.38 -15.66
C THR A 291 -6.49 7.31 -14.29
N GLY A 292 -5.76 7.75 -13.26
CA GLY A 292 -6.23 7.72 -11.87
C GLY A 292 -6.16 6.35 -11.20
N LYS A 293 -5.62 5.33 -11.89
CA LYS A 293 -5.31 4.00 -11.33
C LYS A 293 -3.80 3.83 -11.18
N THR A 294 -3.41 2.88 -10.35
CA THR A 294 -2.01 2.53 -10.08
C THR A 294 -1.88 1.02 -9.93
N ASN A 295 -0.67 0.52 -10.17
CA ASN A 295 -0.31 -0.87 -9.90
C ASN A 295 0.28 -1.00 -8.48
N LEU A 296 0.27 -2.21 -7.93
CA LEU A 296 0.79 -2.52 -6.60
C LEU A 296 2.12 -3.28 -6.71
N ALA A 297 3.15 -2.83 -5.99
CA ALA A 297 4.35 -3.61 -5.72
C ALA A 297 4.22 -4.24 -4.32
N GLY A 298 3.69 -5.46 -4.25
CA GLY A 298 3.57 -6.25 -3.02
C GLY A 298 4.85 -6.97 -2.65
N GLU A 299 4.81 -7.82 -1.63
CA GLU A 299 5.99 -8.59 -1.16
C GLU A 299 6.45 -9.68 -2.14
N GLY A 300 5.56 -10.14 -3.02
CA GLY A 300 5.86 -11.14 -4.06
C GLY A 300 6.53 -10.55 -5.29
N THR A 301 6.50 -11.29 -6.38
CA THR A 301 7.09 -10.86 -7.68
C THR A 301 6.28 -9.71 -8.29
N ASN A 302 6.98 -8.63 -8.68
CA ASN A 302 6.39 -7.49 -9.38
C ASN A 302 7.17 -7.24 -10.67
N THR A 303 6.50 -7.42 -11.81
CA THR A 303 7.10 -7.23 -13.13
C THR A 303 6.19 -6.49 -14.09
N VAL A 304 6.80 -5.66 -14.91
CA VAL A 304 6.14 -4.99 -16.03
C VAL A 304 6.92 -5.38 -17.28
N THR A 305 6.25 -5.94 -18.27
CA THR A 305 6.87 -6.33 -19.54
C THR A 305 6.20 -5.58 -20.68
N PHE A 306 6.92 -4.65 -21.29
CA PHE A 306 6.51 -3.99 -22.54
C PHE A 306 7.00 -4.77 -23.73
N THR A 307 6.12 -5.04 -24.69
CA THR A 307 6.44 -5.70 -25.96
C THR A 307 5.97 -4.83 -27.10
N ASN A 308 6.90 -4.38 -27.96
CA ASN A 308 6.58 -3.65 -29.19
C ASN A 308 6.75 -4.59 -30.39
N THR A 309 5.65 -4.88 -31.06
CA THR A 309 5.66 -5.70 -32.28
C THR A 309 5.71 -4.79 -33.48
N TYR A 310 6.77 -4.91 -34.29
CA TYR A 310 6.91 -4.15 -35.52
C TYR A 310 5.77 -4.50 -36.48
N LYS A 311 5.18 -3.48 -37.09
CA LYS A 311 4.09 -3.65 -38.08
C LYS A 311 4.74 -4.00 -39.43
N ASP A 312 5.13 -5.28 -39.59
CA ASP A 312 5.65 -5.74 -40.88
C ASP A 312 4.54 -5.57 -41.93
N VAL A 313 4.77 -4.74 -42.92
CA VAL A 313 3.91 -4.71 -44.11
C VAL A 313 4.29 -5.94 -44.95
N PRO A 314 3.39 -6.90 -45.13
CA PRO A 314 3.69 -8.04 -45.96
C PRO A 314 4.12 -7.57 -47.38
N ILE A 315 5.33 -7.89 -47.81
CA ILE A 315 5.82 -7.58 -49.14
C ILE A 315 4.86 -8.12 -50.21
N THR A 316 4.16 -9.22 -49.89
CA THR A 316 3.12 -9.80 -50.73
C THR A 316 1.96 -8.84 -51.00
N GLY A 317 1.60 -7.94 -50.08
CA GLY A 317 0.55 -6.95 -50.30
C GLY A 317 0.97 -5.88 -51.34
N ILE A 318 2.21 -5.45 -51.32
CA ILE A 318 2.74 -4.49 -52.31
C ILE A 318 2.79 -5.13 -53.70
N ILE A 319 3.25 -6.39 -53.78
CA ILE A 319 3.33 -7.12 -55.05
C ILE A 319 1.92 -7.43 -55.59
N MET A 320 0.99 -7.89 -54.73
CA MET A 320 -0.37 -8.22 -55.15
C MET A 320 -1.14 -7.00 -55.64
N ASN A 321 -1.06 -5.84 -54.94
CA ASN A 321 -1.72 -4.61 -55.36
C ASN A 321 -1.13 -4.02 -56.66
N ASN A 322 0.17 -4.27 -56.95
CA ASN A 322 0.82 -3.77 -58.12
C ASN A 322 1.06 -4.87 -59.19
N LEU A 323 0.61 -6.11 -58.94
CA LEU A 323 0.77 -7.23 -59.87
C LEU A 323 0.33 -6.93 -61.32
N PRO A 324 -0.77 -6.21 -61.57
CA PRO A 324 -1.19 -5.83 -62.92
C PRO A 324 -0.13 -4.97 -63.62
N PHE A 325 0.51 -4.05 -62.91
CA PHE A 325 1.55 -3.17 -63.45
C PHE A 325 2.85 -3.91 -63.71
N VAL A 326 3.23 -4.84 -62.83
CA VAL A 326 4.42 -5.69 -62.99
C VAL A 326 4.25 -6.59 -64.22
N ILE A 327 3.10 -7.21 -64.40
CA ILE A 327 2.75 -8.02 -65.56
C ILE A 327 2.80 -7.18 -66.83
N LEU A 328 2.24 -5.97 -66.84
CA LEU A 328 2.26 -5.05 -67.95
C LEU A 328 3.70 -4.68 -68.35
N ILE A 329 4.57 -4.35 -67.40
CA ILE A 329 5.98 -4.02 -67.65
C ILE A 329 6.70 -5.22 -68.28
N LEU A 330 6.50 -6.43 -67.77
CA LEU A 330 7.08 -7.65 -68.32
C LEU A 330 6.58 -7.93 -69.73
N ALA A 331 5.31 -7.75 -70.02
CA ALA A 331 4.71 -7.93 -71.36
C ALA A 331 5.28 -6.92 -72.35
N VAL A 332 5.44 -5.66 -71.99
CA VAL A 332 6.04 -4.61 -72.81
C VAL A 332 7.50 -4.92 -73.09
N ALA A 333 8.27 -5.36 -72.10
CA ALA A 333 9.67 -5.75 -72.26
C ALA A 333 9.81 -6.95 -73.20
N ALA A 334 8.98 -7.98 -73.06
CA ALA A 334 8.97 -9.15 -73.96
C ALA A 334 8.55 -8.77 -75.39
N GLY A 335 7.60 -7.89 -75.55
CA GLY A 335 7.19 -7.34 -76.87
C GLY A 335 8.34 -6.58 -77.57
N LEU A 336 9.06 -5.73 -76.82
CA LEU A 336 10.24 -5.01 -77.33
C LEU A 336 11.37 -5.96 -77.80
N VAL A 337 11.67 -6.95 -76.95
CA VAL A 337 12.69 -7.98 -77.32
C VAL A 337 12.22 -8.74 -78.54
N GLY A 338 10.96 -9.18 -78.61
CA GLY A 338 10.40 -9.84 -79.78
C GLY A 338 10.47 -8.99 -81.02
N TYR A 339 10.10 -7.71 -80.93
CA TYR A 339 10.25 -6.77 -82.07
C TYR A 339 11.72 -6.61 -82.56
N LEU A 340 12.68 -6.47 -81.69
CA LEU A 340 14.06 -6.34 -82.00
C LEU A 340 14.60 -7.58 -82.67
N VAL A 341 14.20 -8.79 -82.29
CA VAL A 341 14.58 -10.07 -82.91
C VAL A 341 14.00 -10.17 -84.31
N ILE A 342 12.74 -9.82 -84.52
CA ILE A 342 12.08 -9.85 -85.84
C ILE A 342 12.76 -8.84 -86.76
N ARG A 343 12.96 -7.59 -86.28
CA ARG A 343 13.62 -6.56 -87.07
C ARG A 343 15.02 -6.96 -87.51
N ARG A 344 15.81 -7.66 -86.67
CA ARG A 344 17.13 -8.20 -87.05
C ARG A 344 17.05 -9.32 -88.08
N LYS A 345 15.98 -10.14 -88.09
CA LYS A 345 15.77 -11.18 -89.07
C LYS A 345 15.29 -10.66 -90.43
N VAL A 346 14.55 -9.57 -90.51
CA VAL A 346 14.08 -8.93 -91.74
C VAL A 346 15.12 -8.04 -92.39
N ALA A 347 16.16 -7.59 -91.63
CA ALA A 347 17.22 -6.76 -92.10
C ALA A 347 18.47 -7.58 -92.60
N ARG A 348 18.33 -8.90 -92.63
CA ARG A 348 19.31 -9.82 -93.28
C ARG A 348 18.64 -10.39 -94.53
#